data_0fb36def98ff604f700a4d184f194b61
#
_entry.id   0fb36def98ff604f700a4d184f194b61
#
_cell.length_a   1.000
_cell.length_b   1.000
_cell.length_c   1.000
_cell.angle_alpha   90.00
_cell.angle_beta   90.00
_cell.angle_gamma   90.00
#
_symmetry.space_group_name_H-M   'P 1'
#
loop_
_entity.id
_entity.type
_entity.pdbx_description
1 polymer ?
#
loop_
_entity_poly.entity_id
_entity_poly.type
_entity_poly.pdbx_seq_one_letter_code
_entity_poly.pdbx_strand_id
1 'polypeptide(L)'
;MKLPILYKLTSTGKIQEWCIGTERNKIIVIQGQVDGKKQEYVEVISKGKNIGRANETTSIQQAEFEAQAKWDKKHKKDYHLTIEDCKSKGKIANQGGYLPMLAQSYEKHAKKHLKYPCYVQPKLDGLRCIATKTEEGVKLWFRSGKEITTMAHIVKDLDIIMEVGDIYDGELYKHGGDFNTFTGAIRANKNLKSEILDQIKYHIYDVPRIKGLTEKDSYEKRMLSLLEIESVKSLKLVSTKRINNFEEAMELYKVFIEQGYEGIMFRNIDMPYEQKRSYNLLKYKEFIDDEFIIIGAEEGKGILAGHIGAFICKIEANRVLDNIGGKTYKFNSVEGTVKAKMMGKTSYLKHLFNHPEEYMGKPLTIKYQNLSKDGVPRFPVGKTIRFDK
;
A
#
# COMPACT_ATOMS: atom_id res chain seq x y z
N MET A 1 23.01 19.58 -12.61
CA MET A 1 22.46 19.99 -11.27
C MET A 1 22.93 19.00 -10.23
N LYS A 2 23.24 19.42 -9.00
CA LYS A 2 23.55 18.53 -7.86
C LYS A 2 22.72 18.98 -6.66
N LEU A 3 21.95 18.09 -6.07
CA LEU A 3 21.10 18.37 -4.92
C LEU A 3 21.79 17.98 -3.61
N PRO A 4 21.41 18.55 -2.45
CA PRO A 4 21.98 18.20 -1.16
C PRO A 4 21.85 16.69 -0.86
N ILE A 5 22.85 16.15 -0.17
CA ILE A 5 22.82 14.75 0.28
C ILE A 5 21.75 14.59 1.36
N LEU A 6 21.05 13.48 1.33
CA LEU A 6 20.05 13.12 2.32
C LEU A 6 20.50 11.87 3.09
N TYR A 7 20.27 11.89 4.41
CA TYR A 7 20.67 10.84 5.35
C TYR A 7 19.45 10.16 5.97
N LYS A 8 19.54 8.85 6.20
CA LYS A 8 18.49 8.06 6.82
C LYS A 8 19.06 7.03 7.78
N LEU A 9 18.45 6.91 8.98
CA LEU A 9 18.75 5.85 9.92
C LEU A 9 18.08 4.54 9.45
N THR A 10 18.87 3.47 9.27
CA THR A 10 18.37 2.14 8.91
C THR A 10 17.75 1.44 10.13
N SER A 11 17.01 0.36 9.90
CA SER A 11 16.48 -0.48 10.98
C SER A 11 17.55 -1.15 11.84
N THR A 12 18.78 -1.23 11.33
CA THR A 12 19.97 -1.79 12.03
C THR A 12 20.81 -0.71 12.71
N GLY A 13 20.34 0.54 12.79
CA GLY A 13 21.06 1.64 13.45
C GLY A 13 22.19 2.26 12.62
N LYS A 14 22.44 1.81 11.38
CA LYS A 14 23.43 2.39 10.49
C LYS A 14 22.85 3.57 9.72
N ILE A 15 23.70 4.53 9.30
CA ILE A 15 23.27 5.68 8.52
C ILE A 15 23.50 5.40 7.03
N GLN A 16 22.45 5.55 6.27
CA GLN A 16 22.46 5.52 4.81
C GLN A 16 22.46 6.94 4.27
N GLU A 17 23.28 7.21 3.27
CA GLU A 17 23.23 8.43 2.48
C GLU A 17 22.64 8.18 1.10
N TRP A 18 22.02 9.19 0.55
CA TRP A 18 21.42 9.20 -0.77
C TRP A 18 21.63 10.56 -1.43
N CYS A 19 22.22 10.56 -2.61
CA CYS A 19 22.52 11.75 -3.40
C CYS A 19 21.88 11.61 -4.78
N ILE A 20 21.40 12.71 -5.35
CA ILE A 20 20.88 12.77 -6.71
C ILE A 20 21.35 14.03 -7.42
N GLY A 21 21.62 13.91 -8.68
CA GLY A 21 21.99 15.02 -9.55
C GLY A 21 21.67 14.73 -11.00
N THR A 22 21.96 15.68 -11.88
CA THR A 22 21.81 15.51 -13.33
C THR A 22 23.08 15.90 -14.05
N GLU A 23 23.39 15.15 -15.11
CA GLU A 23 24.39 15.47 -16.10
C GLU A 23 23.72 15.42 -17.48
N ARG A 24 23.51 16.59 -18.12
CA ARG A 24 22.67 16.73 -19.32
C ARG A 24 21.29 16.09 -19.06
N ASN A 25 20.89 15.16 -19.92
CA ASN A 25 19.63 14.43 -19.83
C ASN A 25 19.71 13.14 -18.98
N LYS A 26 20.78 12.96 -18.20
CA LYS A 26 20.95 11.82 -17.28
C LYS A 26 20.66 12.22 -15.86
N ILE A 27 19.91 11.43 -15.15
CA ILE A 27 19.72 11.51 -13.69
C ILE A 27 20.66 10.49 -13.06
N ILE A 28 21.52 10.93 -12.16
CA ILE A 28 22.51 10.09 -11.47
C ILE A 28 22.10 10.02 -10.00
N VAL A 29 21.95 8.82 -9.48
CA VAL A 29 21.66 8.56 -8.06
C VAL A 29 22.80 7.75 -7.46
N ILE A 30 23.37 8.22 -6.37
CA ILE A 30 24.40 7.53 -5.60
C ILE A 30 23.83 7.26 -4.20
N GLN A 31 23.90 6.02 -3.73
CA GLN A 31 23.43 5.63 -2.40
C GLN A 31 24.29 4.54 -1.77
N GLY A 32 24.31 4.49 -0.45
CA GLY A 32 25.01 3.48 0.32
C GLY A 32 25.07 3.85 1.80
N GLN A 33 25.72 3.03 2.61
CA GLN A 33 26.05 3.44 3.98
C GLN A 33 27.10 4.55 3.94
N VAL A 34 27.06 5.48 4.91
CA VAL A 34 27.99 6.63 4.96
C VAL A 34 29.45 6.17 4.82
N ASP A 35 29.83 5.15 5.60
CA ASP A 35 31.21 4.59 5.61
C ASP A 35 31.30 3.28 4.79
N GLY A 36 30.38 3.05 3.86
CA GLY A 36 30.31 1.82 3.09
C GLY A 36 30.40 2.02 1.59
N LYS A 37 30.37 0.90 0.87
CA LYS A 37 30.37 0.89 -0.59
C LYS A 37 29.15 1.63 -1.14
N LYS A 38 29.37 2.54 -2.08
CA LYS A 38 28.32 3.28 -2.78
C LYS A 38 27.91 2.55 -4.03
N GLN A 39 26.63 2.66 -4.35
CA GLN A 39 26.05 2.18 -5.60
C GLN A 39 25.58 3.37 -6.40
N GLU A 40 25.92 3.39 -7.68
CA GLU A 40 25.50 4.42 -8.62
C GLU A 40 24.44 3.86 -9.59
N TYR A 41 23.44 4.67 -9.89
CA TYR A 41 22.38 4.37 -10.84
C TYR A 41 22.21 5.56 -11.77
N VAL A 42 22.17 5.28 -13.07
CA VAL A 42 21.95 6.29 -14.11
C VAL A 42 20.64 6.00 -14.83
N GLU A 43 19.81 7.03 -14.95
CA GLU A 43 18.56 7.00 -15.73
C GLU A 43 18.66 8.05 -16.82
N VAL A 44 18.46 7.66 -18.09
CA VAL A 44 18.51 8.58 -19.23
C VAL A 44 17.10 9.02 -19.61
N ILE A 45 16.89 10.32 -19.67
CA ILE A 45 15.63 10.92 -20.12
C ILE A 45 15.75 11.18 -21.63
N SER A 46 15.15 10.34 -22.44
CA SER A 46 15.28 10.41 -23.90
C SER A 46 14.49 11.57 -24.53
N LYS A 47 13.36 11.95 -23.92
CA LYS A 47 12.44 13.00 -24.44
C LYS A 47 11.93 13.89 -23.31
N GLY A 48 11.64 15.14 -23.64
CA GLY A 48 10.89 16.04 -22.78
C GLY A 48 9.40 15.66 -22.69
N LYS A 49 8.64 16.44 -21.95
CA LYS A 49 7.20 16.26 -21.79
C LYS A 49 6.44 17.48 -22.31
N ASN A 50 5.13 17.30 -22.50
CA ASN A 50 4.20 18.37 -22.93
C ASN A 50 4.57 19.04 -24.26
N ILE A 51 5.11 18.28 -25.21
CA ILE A 51 5.55 18.78 -26.53
C ILE A 51 4.41 19.56 -27.18
N GLY A 52 4.70 20.78 -27.65
CA GLY A 52 3.75 21.70 -28.28
C GLY A 52 2.82 22.45 -27.31
N ARG A 53 3.09 22.41 -25.99
CA ARG A 53 2.33 23.14 -24.97
C ARG A 53 3.20 24.22 -24.31
N ALA A 54 2.56 25.21 -23.69
CA ALA A 54 3.27 26.29 -22.98
C ALA A 54 4.24 25.82 -21.88
N ASN A 55 4.03 24.61 -21.36
CA ASN A 55 4.90 23.98 -20.36
C ASN A 55 5.73 22.81 -20.94
N GLU A 56 6.09 22.90 -22.21
CA GLU A 56 6.99 21.96 -22.86
C GLU A 56 8.36 21.96 -22.18
N THR A 57 8.95 20.80 -22.07
CA THR A 57 10.29 20.63 -21.52
C THR A 57 11.20 19.92 -22.50
N THR A 58 12.47 20.32 -22.55
CA THR A 58 13.53 19.52 -23.19
C THR A 58 13.85 18.28 -22.35
N SER A 59 14.58 17.32 -22.90
CA SER A 59 15.03 16.13 -22.15
C SER A 59 15.93 16.52 -20.95
N ILE A 60 16.72 17.60 -21.09
CA ILE A 60 17.59 18.11 -20.00
C ILE A 60 16.73 18.69 -18.88
N GLN A 61 15.83 19.63 -19.21
CA GLN A 61 14.91 20.22 -18.22
C GLN A 61 14.04 19.15 -17.54
N GLN A 62 13.57 18.18 -18.30
CA GLN A 62 12.80 17.08 -17.75
C GLN A 62 13.60 16.24 -16.76
N ALA A 63 14.89 15.98 -17.05
CA ALA A 63 15.79 15.28 -16.11
C ALA A 63 15.95 16.08 -14.81
N GLU A 64 16.12 17.40 -14.89
CA GLU A 64 16.22 18.29 -13.70
C GLU A 64 14.94 18.28 -12.88
N PHE A 65 13.77 18.42 -13.52
CA PHE A 65 12.49 18.37 -12.82
C PHE A 65 12.24 17.01 -12.15
N GLU A 66 12.58 15.90 -12.82
CA GLU A 66 12.42 14.57 -12.23
C GLU A 66 13.42 14.30 -11.09
N ALA A 67 14.66 14.82 -11.19
CA ALA A 67 15.63 14.71 -10.12
C ALA A 67 15.16 15.50 -8.88
N GLN A 68 14.68 16.74 -9.06
CA GLN A 68 14.11 17.54 -7.97
C GLN A 68 12.92 16.84 -7.32
N ALA A 69 11.97 16.36 -8.12
CA ALA A 69 10.79 15.66 -7.60
C ALA A 69 11.16 14.37 -6.83
N LYS A 70 12.19 13.65 -7.28
CA LYS A 70 12.71 12.46 -6.57
C LYS A 70 13.37 12.84 -5.25
N TRP A 71 14.11 13.95 -5.22
CA TRP A 71 14.75 14.49 -4.03
C TRP A 71 13.71 14.93 -3.01
N ASP A 72 12.73 15.75 -3.40
CA ASP A 72 11.64 16.23 -2.54
C ASP A 72 10.86 15.06 -1.94
N LYS A 73 10.58 14.02 -2.74
CA LYS A 73 9.89 12.81 -2.29
C LYS A 73 10.71 12.04 -1.24
N LYS A 74 12.03 12.03 -1.36
CA LYS A 74 12.92 11.40 -0.37
C LYS A 74 13.01 12.23 0.91
N HIS A 75 13.22 13.54 0.77
CA HIS A 75 13.31 14.47 1.89
C HIS A 75 12.02 14.49 2.74
N LYS A 76 10.85 14.33 2.11
CA LYS A 76 9.56 14.18 2.81
C LYS A 76 9.36 12.82 3.50
N LYS A 77 10.32 11.87 3.35
CA LYS A 77 10.22 10.51 3.89
C LYS A 77 11.46 10.18 4.68
N ASP A 78 11.45 10.19 5.99
CA ASP A 78 12.53 9.66 6.86
C ASP A 78 13.99 10.00 6.44
N TYR A 79 14.20 10.94 5.51
CA TYR A 79 15.51 11.41 5.10
C TYR A 79 15.74 12.83 5.58
N HIS A 80 16.92 13.10 6.12
CA HIS A 80 17.32 14.37 6.75
C HIS A 80 18.49 14.99 6.02
N LEU A 81 18.67 16.31 6.16
CA LEU A 81 19.78 17.06 5.54
C LEU A 81 21.11 16.84 6.26
N THR A 82 21.06 16.50 7.55
CA THR A 82 22.26 16.27 8.35
C THR A 82 22.23 14.92 9.06
N ILE A 83 23.40 14.41 9.43
CA ILE A 83 23.56 13.19 10.21
C ILE A 83 23.01 13.40 11.63
N GLU A 84 23.21 14.60 12.20
CA GLU A 84 22.72 14.99 13.52
C GLU A 84 21.20 14.92 13.58
N ASP A 85 20.52 15.52 12.61
CA ASP A 85 19.06 15.42 12.47
C ASP A 85 18.59 13.97 12.31
N CYS A 86 19.32 13.20 11.52
CA CYS A 86 19.03 11.79 11.32
C CYS A 86 19.11 10.97 12.63
N LYS A 87 20.07 11.27 13.48
CA LYS A 87 20.26 10.62 14.79
C LYS A 87 19.26 11.11 15.84
N SER A 88 19.02 12.43 15.90
CA SER A 88 18.18 13.05 16.93
C SER A 88 16.69 12.90 16.66
N LYS A 89 16.25 13.07 15.39
CA LYS A 89 14.84 12.98 14.99
C LYS A 89 14.40 11.55 14.63
N GLY A 90 15.35 10.66 14.38
CA GLY A 90 15.09 9.27 13.99
C GLY A 90 14.30 9.17 12.69
N LYS A 91 13.29 8.32 12.66
CA LYS A 91 12.26 8.39 11.61
C LYS A 91 11.52 9.72 11.81
N ILE A 92 11.36 10.51 10.75
CA ILE A 92 10.48 11.68 10.79
C ILE A 92 9.15 11.15 11.35
N ALA A 93 8.86 11.51 12.61
CA ALA A 93 7.58 11.19 13.20
C ALA A 93 6.55 11.77 12.22
N ASN A 94 5.69 10.93 11.71
CA ASN A 94 4.55 11.40 10.93
C ASN A 94 3.94 12.58 11.71
N GLN A 95 3.49 13.61 11.03
CA GLN A 95 2.93 14.81 11.70
C GLN A 95 1.87 14.44 12.74
N GLY A 96 1.20 13.29 12.58
CA GLY A 96 0.27 12.70 13.55
C GLY A 96 0.90 11.94 14.72
N GLY A 97 2.22 11.76 14.73
CA GLY A 97 2.96 11.16 15.87
C GLY A 97 2.67 9.68 16.16
N TYR A 98 1.68 9.05 15.49
CA TYR A 98 1.25 7.68 15.75
C TYR A 98 1.26 6.81 14.51
N LEU A 99 1.95 5.66 14.56
CA LEU A 99 2.08 4.73 13.44
C LEU A 99 1.06 3.59 13.54
N PRO A 100 0.41 3.21 12.43
CA PRO A 100 -0.51 2.08 12.44
C PRO A 100 0.23 0.73 12.58
N MET A 101 -0.41 -0.20 13.28
CA MET A 101 -0.02 -1.61 13.31
C MET A 101 -0.28 -2.23 11.93
N LEU A 102 0.74 -2.87 11.34
CA LEU A 102 0.67 -3.43 10.00
C LEU A 102 0.67 -4.95 10.02
N ALA A 103 -0.21 -5.56 9.21
CA ALA A 103 -0.35 -6.99 9.14
C ALA A 103 0.80 -7.69 8.42
N GLN A 104 1.16 -8.89 8.89
CA GLN A 104 1.94 -9.90 8.17
C GLN A 104 1.02 -10.80 7.31
N SER A 105 1.61 -11.65 6.45
CA SER A 105 0.88 -12.68 5.71
C SER A 105 0.55 -13.87 6.61
N TYR A 106 -0.71 -14.32 6.60
CA TYR A 106 -1.15 -15.53 7.29
C TYR A 106 -0.37 -16.75 6.80
N GLU A 107 -0.33 -16.99 5.50
CA GLU A 107 0.32 -18.13 4.86
C GLU A 107 1.78 -18.35 5.32
N LYS A 108 2.50 -17.24 5.53
CA LYS A 108 3.93 -17.28 5.89
C LYS A 108 4.19 -17.37 7.40
N HIS A 109 3.25 -16.90 8.22
CA HIS A 109 3.56 -16.61 9.61
C HIS A 109 2.58 -17.21 10.62
N ALA A 110 1.39 -17.68 10.20
CA ALA A 110 0.37 -18.17 11.12
C ALA A 110 0.86 -19.37 11.95
N LYS A 111 1.49 -20.34 11.32
CA LYS A 111 2.00 -21.56 12.00
C LYS A 111 2.88 -21.24 13.22
N LYS A 112 3.64 -20.14 13.17
CA LYS A 112 4.58 -19.76 14.24
C LYS A 112 3.99 -18.75 15.22
N HIS A 113 3.09 -17.89 14.79
CA HIS A 113 2.75 -16.68 15.55
C HIS A 113 1.26 -16.53 15.89
N LEU A 114 0.34 -17.21 15.15
CA LEU A 114 -1.07 -17.18 15.50
C LEU A 114 -1.37 -18.16 16.61
N LYS A 115 -2.16 -17.71 17.57
CA LYS A 115 -2.66 -18.54 18.67
C LYS A 115 -4.17 -18.58 18.63
N TYR A 116 -4.75 -19.75 18.80
CA TYR A 116 -6.18 -19.90 18.99
C TYR A 116 -6.51 -20.02 20.49
N PRO A 117 -7.64 -19.52 20.96
CA PRO A 117 -8.62 -18.74 20.20
C PRO A 117 -8.04 -17.39 19.76
N CYS A 118 -8.57 -16.85 18.64
CA CYS A 118 -8.20 -15.53 18.14
C CYS A 118 -9.43 -14.80 17.60
N TYR A 119 -9.28 -13.53 17.23
CA TYR A 119 -10.32 -12.77 16.58
C TYR A 119 -10.11 -12.71 15.08
N VAL A 120 -11.23 -12.74 14.34
CA VAL A 120 -11.29 -12.55 12.89
C VAL A 120 -12.19 -11.36 12.56
N GLN A 121 -11.73 -10.56 11.60
CA GLN A 121 -12.43 -9.39 11.06
C GLN A 121 -12.44 -9.46 9.53
N PRO A 122 -13.47 -8.92 8.83
CA PRO A 122 -13.42 -8.75 7.39
C PRO A 122 -12.27 -7.81 7.02
N LYS A 123 -11.56 -8.13 5.94
CA LYS A 123 -10.54 -7.26 5.39
C LYS A 123 -11.18 -6.25 4.45
N LEU A 124 -11.16 -4.99 4.84
CA LEU A 124 -11.67 -3.89 4.05
C LEU A 124 -10.68 -3.49 2.95
N ASP A 125 -11.18 -3.13 1.77
CA ASP A 125 -10.38 -2.57 0.66
C ASP A 125 -10.56 -1.04 0.64
N GLY A 126 -9.98 -0.37 1.62
CA GLY A 126 -10.12 1.07 1.84
C GLY A 126 -8.78 1.79 2.02
N LEU A 127 -8.84 2.94 2.67
CA LEU A 127 -7.68 3.73 3.07
C LEU A 127 -7.52 3.71 4.59
N ARG A 128 -6.41 3.11 5.06
CA ARG A 128 -6.05 3.16 6.48
C ARG A 128 -6.04 4.58 6.99
N CYS A 129 -6.71 4.77 8.11
CA CYS A 129 -6.84 6.05 8.79
C CYS A 129 -6.58 5.89 10.28
N ILE A 130 -5.68 6.69 10.83
CA ILE A 130 -5.53 6.88 12.28
C ILE A 130 -6.24 8.19 12.63
N ALA A 131 -7.13 8.16 13.63
CA ALA A 131 -7.72 9.35 14.21
C ALA A 131 -7.06 9.63 15.57
N THR A 132 -6.73 10.88 15.83
CA THR A 132 -6.17 11.34 17.10
C THR A 132 -6.94 12.56 17.57
N LYS A 133 -7.25 12.65 18.87
CA LYS A 133 -7.82 13.86 19.47
C LYS A 133 -6.81 14.53 20.39
N THR A 134 -6.59 15.81 20.18
CA THR A 134 -5.76 16.71 21.01
C THR A 134 -6.61 17.87 21.48
N GLU A 135 -6.07 18.79 22.27
CA GLU A 135 -6.74 20.05 22.65
C GLU A 135 -7.15 20.88 21.42
N GLU A 136 -6.46 20.72 20.28
CA GLU A 136 -6.79 21.38 19.02
C GLU A 136 -7.94 20.73 18.27
N GLY A 137 -8.48 19.58 18.76
CA GLY A 137 -9.55 18.79 18.15
C GLY A 137 -9.06 17.51 17.48
N VAL A 138 -9.94 16.89 16.69
CA VAL A 138 -9.72 15.62 16.02
C VAL A 138 -8.98 15.83 14.70
N LYS A 139 -7.92 15.05 14.48
CA LYS A 139 -7.18 14.99 13.21
C LYS A 139 -7.12 13.57 12.67
N LEU A 140 -7.21 13.44 11.34
CA LEU A 140 -7.15 12.17 10.63
C LEU A 140 -5.85 12.04 9.84
N TRP A 141 -5.24 10.86 9.86
CA TRP A 141 -3.92 10.64 9.28
C TRP A 141 -3.91 9.42 8.37
N PHE A 142 -3.38 9.58 7.16
CA PHE A 142 -3.01 8.44 6.34
C PHE A 142 -1.92 7.59 7.01
N ARG A 143 -1.81 6.34 6.60
CA ARG A 143 -0.69 5.47 6.97
C ARG A 143 0.69 6.11 6.76
N SER A 144 0.82 7.05 5.84
CA SER A 144 2.05 7.77 5.57
C SER A 144 2.34 8.89 6.56
N GLY A 145 1.42 9.22 7.47
CA GLY A 145 1.46 10.36 8.38
C GLY A 145 1.06 11.68 7.76
N LYS A 146 0.60 11.68 6.50
CA LYS A 146 -0.02 12.87 5.92
C LYS A 146 -1.42 13.04 6.49
N GLU A 147 -1.80 14.27 6.82
CA GLU A 147 -3.14 14.60 7.28
C GLU A 147 -4.20 14.41 6.19
N ILE A 148 -5.40 13.97 6.60
CA ILE A 148 -6.59 13.83 5.76
C ILE A 148 -7.53 14.96 6.14
N THR A 149 -7.70 15.94 5.26
CA THR A 149 -8.51 17.14 5.50
C THR A 149 -9.88 17.09 4.82
N THR A 150 -10.16 16.04 4.06
CA THR A 150 -11.37 15.93 3.22
C THR A 150 -12.55 15.27 3.90
N MET A 151 -12.41 14.77 5.13
CA MET A 151 -13.42 13.98 5.86
C MET A 151 -14.04 14.76 7.03
N ALA A 152 -14.49 15.99 6.78
CA ALA A 152 -15.02 16.88 7.82
C ALA A 152 -16.21 16.27 8.61
N HIS A 153 -17.09 15.51 7.93
CA HIS A 153 -18.22 14.84 8.55
C HIS A 153 -17.77 13.75 9.55
N ILE A 154 -16.69 13.01 9.22
CA ILE A 154 -16.10 12.00 10.11
C ILE A 154 -15.42 12.67 11.31
N VAL A 155 -14.68 13.76 11.07
CA VAL A 155 -14.04 14.55 12.14
C VAL A 155 -15.09 15.04 13.13
N LYS A 156 -16.22 15.58 12.64
CA LYS A 156 -17.33 16.05 13.47
C LYS A 156 -17.91 14.92 14.34
N ASP A 157 -18.16 13.75 13.75
CA ASP A 157 -18.74 12.62 14.47
C ASP A 157 -17.74 12.02 15.50
N LEU A 158 -16.44 11.95 15.15
CA LEU A 158 -15.39 11.53 16.08
C LEU A 158 -15.19 12.51 17.24
N ASP A 159 -15.36 13.80 17.01
CA ASP A 159 -15.20 14.81 18.05
C ASP A 159 -16.23 14.66 19.18
N ILE A 160 -17.40 14.06 18.88
CA ILE A 160 -18.45 13.76 19.85
C ILE A 160 -18.04 12.62 20.80
N ILE A 161 -17.36 11.59 20.26
CA ILE A 161 -17.13 10.33 21.00
C ILE A 161 -15.71 10.16 21.53
N MET A 162 -14.74 10.90 21.01
CA MET A 162 -13.33 10.83 21.45
C MET A 162 -13.08 11.81 22.60
N GLU A 163 -12.23 11.41 23.53
CA GLU A 163 -11.64 12.29 24.54
C GLU A 163 -10.23 12.72 24.13
N VAL A 164 -9.72 13.80 24.73
CA VAL A 164 -8.34 14.27 24.49
C VAL A 164 -7.36 13.16 24.89
N GLY A 165 -6.48 12.80 23.95
CA GLY A 165 -5.51 11.71 24.10
C GLY A 165 -5.94 10.40 23.47
N ASP A 166 -7.19 10.26 23.04
CA ASP A 166 -7.67 9.06 22.35
C ASP A 166 -7.04 8.89 20.97
N ILE A 167 -6.83 7.62 20.61
CA ILE A 167 -6.30 7.21 19.31
C ILE A 167 -7.13 6.05 18.78
N TYR A 168 -7.74 6.26 17.62
CA TYR A 168 -8.53 5.24 16.95
C TYR A 168 -7.85 4.80 15.66
N ASP A 169 -7.95 3.53 15.34
CA ASP A 169 -7.37 2.90 14.16
C ASP A 169 -8.45 2.21 13.34
N GLY A 170 -8.55 2.62 12.08
CA GLY A 170 -9.63 2.16 11.21
C GLY A 170 -9.33 2.33 9.73
N GLU A 171 -10.37 2.18 8.95
CA GLU A 171 -10.34 2.29 7.50
C GLU A 171 -11.41 3.28 7.02
N LEU A 172 -11.03 4.23 6.18
CA LEU A 172 -11.99 5.01 5.39
C LEU A 172 -12.47 4.13 4.24
N TYR A 173 -13.74 3.74 4.30
CA TYR A 173 -14.28 2.70 3.43
C TYR A 173 -15.73 2.99 3.04
N LYS A 174 -16.05 2.64 1.80
CA LYS A 174 -17.40 2.56 1.27
C LYS A 174 -17.63 1.14 0.74
N HIS A 175 -18.54 0.41 1.37
CA HIS A 175 -18.87 -0.94 0.94
C HIS A 175 -19.48 -0.95 -0.48
N GLY A 176 -19.01 -1.85 -1.34
CA GLY A 176 -19.42 -1.93 -2.74
C GLY A 176 -18.97 -0.75 -3.63
N GLY A 177 -18.20 0.20 -3.09
CA GLY A 177 -17.68 1.34 -3.84
C GLY A 177 -16.45 0.99 -4.68
N ASP A 178 -16.27 1.71 -5.81
CA ASP A 178 -15.03 1.61 -6.59
C ASP A 178 -13.87 2.25 -5.83
N PHE A 179 -12.85 1.42 -5.53
CA PHE A 179 -11.66 1.82 -4.75
C PHE A 179 -10.97 3.06 -5.32
N ASN A 180 -10.77 3.15 -6.64
CA ASN A 180 -10.05 4.27 -7.24
C ASN A 180 -10.84 5.58 -7.13
N THR A 181 -12.15 5.51 -7.31
CA THR A 181 -13.04 6.67 -7.24
C THR A 181 -13.03 7.29 -5.83
N PHE A 182 -13.29 6.50 -4.78
CA PHE A 182 -13.37 7.08 -3.44
C PHE A 182 -11.99 7.41 -2.86
N THR A 183 -10.94 6.61 -3.14
CA THR A 183 -9.60 6.95 -2.68
C THR A 183 -9.02 8.16 -3.40
N GLY A 184 -9.39 8.36 -4.67
CA GLY A 184 -9.08 9.57 -5.41
C GLY A 184 -9.75 10.81 -4.78
N ALA A 185 -11.04 10.72 -4.41
CA ALA A 185 -11.76 11.79 -3.73
C ALA A 185 -11.15 12.14 -2.36
N ILE A 186 -10.81 11.14 -1.53
CA ILE A 186 -10.19 11.37 -0.22
C ILE A 186 -8.83 12.08 -0.34
N ARG A 187 -8.04 11.78 -1.39
CA ARG A 187 -6.72 12.35 -1.61
C ARG A 187 -6.72 13.69 -2.36
N ALA A 188 -7.87 14.11 -2.86
CA ALA A 188 -8.00 15.35 -3.61
C ALA A 188 -7.72 16.57 -2.73
N ASN A 189 -6.92 17.51 -3.24
CA ASN A 189 -6.67 18.80 -2.58
C ASN A 189 -7.52 19.93 -3.18
N LYS A 190 -8.16 19.69 -4.34
CA LYS A 190 -8.99 20.64 -5.08
C LYS A 190 -10.15 19.88 -5.71
N ASN A 191 -11.23 20.59 -6.05
CA ASN A 191 -12.43 20.03 -6.70
C ASN A 191 -13.01 18.84 -5.89
N LEU A 192 -13.27 19.10 -4.60
CA LEU A 192 -13.83 18.11 -3.69
C LEU A 192 -15.21 17.64 -4.19
N LYS A 193 -15.39 16.33 -4.26
CA LYS A 193 -16.65 15.69 -4.66
C LYS A 193 -17.41 15.29 -3.40
N SER A 194 -18.16 16.24 -2.80
CA SER A 194 -18.88 16.02 -1.55
C SER A 194 -19.80 14.79 -1.59
N GLU A 195 -20.53 14.62 -2.69
CA GLU A 195 -21.42 13.46 -2.89
C GLU A 195 -20.73 12.10 -2.76
N ILE A 196 -19.44 12.02 -3.13
CA ILE A 196 -18.63 10.79 -2.96
C ILE A 196 -18.12 10.72 -1.53
N LEU A 197 -17.62 11.83 -0.99
CA LEU A 197 -17.02 11.90 0.34
C LEU A 197 -18.03 11.57 1.43
N ASP A 198 -19.26 12.07 1.35
CA ASP A 198 -20.34 11.84 2.34
C ASP A 198 -20.79 10.38 2.43
N GLN A 199 -20.50 9.57 1.42
CA GLN A 199 -20.81 8.13 1.41
C GLN A 199 -19.71 7.29 2.09
N ILE A 200 -18.56 7.87 2.39
CA ILE A 200 -17.44 7.19 3.04
C ILE A 200 -17.66 7.21 4.54
N LYS A 201 -17.46 6.05 5.17
CA LYS A 201 -17.54 5.91 6.63
C LYS A 201 -16.18 5.52 7.20
N TYR A 202 -15.98 5.86 8.46
CA TYR A 202 -14.81 5.42 9.20
C TYR A 202 -15.13 4.11 9.92
N HIS A 203 -14.52 3.03 9.47
CA HIS A 203 -14.68 1.69 10.01
C HIS A 203 -13.58 1.42 11.04
N ILE A 204 -13.92 1.45 12.31
CA ILE A 204 -12.99 1.32 13.45
C ILE A 204 -12.81 -0.16 13.75
N TYR A 205 -11.59 -0.63 13.86
CA TYR A 205 -11.27 -2.02 14.20
C TYR A 205 -10.27 -2.16 15.34
N ASP A 206 -9.69 -1.07 15.84
CA ASP A 206 -8.84 -1.05 17.03
C ASP A 206 -8.81 0.36 17.65
N VAL A 207 -8.56 0.43 18.95
CA VAL A 207 -8.36 1.68 19.69
C VAL A 207 -7.07 1.59 20.49
N PRO A 208 -5.94 1.95 19.88
CA PRO A 208 -4.64 1.91 20.56
C PRO A 208 -4.60 2.65 21.89
N ARG A 209 -5.43 3.69 22.06
CA ARG A 209 -5.58 4.43 23.32
C ARG A 209 -7.02 4.93 23.46
N ILE A 210 -7.68 4.59 24.58
CA ILE A 210 -9.04 5.02 24.93
C ILE A 210 -9.29 4.78 26.42
N LYS A 211 -9.93 5.72 27.13
CA LYS A 211 -10.47 5.51 28.49
C LYS A 211 -9.48 4.85 29.47
N GLY A 212 -8.25 5.31 29.50
CA GLY A 212 -7.19 4.76 30.37
C GLY A 212 -6.50 3.51 29.84
N LEU A 213 -6.97 2.90 28.75
CA LEU A 213 -6.26 1.85 28.03
C LEU A 213 -5.20 2.43 27.10
N THR A 214 -4.11 1.70 26.93
CA THR A 214 -2.98 2.07 26.11
C THR A 214 -2.65 0.98 25.08
N GLU A 215 -1.73 1.27 24.18
CA GLU A 215 -1.19 0.29 23.24
C GLU A 215 -0.59 -0.95 23.90
N LYS A 216 -0.26 -0.92 25.18
CA LYS A 216 0.29 -2.07 25.94
C LYS A 216 -0.78 -3.07 26.37
N ASP A 217 -2.03 -2.64 26.46
CA ASP A 217 -3.14 -3.50 26.82
C ASP A 217 -3.44 -4.51 25.72
N SER A 218 -4.11 -5.63 26.09
CA SER A 218 -4.48 -6.68 25.14
C SER A 218 -5.47 -6.18 24.08
N TYR A 219 -5.47 -6.81 22.91
CA TYR A 219 -6.46 -6.50 21.89
C TYR A 219 -7.89 -6.70 22.38
N GLU A 220 -8.13 -7.73 23.19
CA GLU A 220 -9.46 -8.00 23.76
C GLU A 220 -9.98 -6.82 24.59
N LYS A 221 -9.18 -6.28 25.50
CA LYS A 221 -9.56 -5.10 26.29
C LYS A 221 -9.89 -3.90 25.39
N ARG A 222 -9.03 -3.63 24.41
CA ARG A 222 -9.25 -2.53 23.47
C ARG A 222 -10.49 -2.73 22.60
N MET A 223 -10.75 -3.98 22.15
CA MET A 223 -11.92 -4.34 21.36
C MET A 223 -13.22 -4.20 22.18
N LEU A 224 -13.21 -4.63 23.45
CA LEU A 224 -14.36 -4.48 24.34
C LEU A 224 -14.73 -3.01 24.56
N SER A 225 -13.73 -2.12 24.71
CA SER A 225 -13.98 -0.67 24.81
C SER A 225 -14.65 -0.08 23.57
N LEU A 226 -14.43 -0.67 22.37
CA LEU A 226 -15.14 -0.25 21.16
C LEU A 226 -16.65 -0.52 21.22
N LEU A 227 -17.07 -1.57 21.93
CA LEU A 227 -18.49 -1.94 22.05
C LEU A 227 -19.29 -0.91 22.87
N GLU A 228 -18.62 -0.09 23.67
CA GLU A 228 -19.22 0.98 24.46
C GLU A 228 -19.41 2.27 23.64
N ILE A 229 -18.87 2.33 22.42
CA ILE A 229 -18.98 3.50 21.56
C ILE A 229 -20.38 3.54 20.94
N GLU A 230 -21.07 4.64 21.13
CA GLU A 230 -22.38 4.87 20.53
C GLU A 230 -22.30 4.86 18.99
N SER A 231 -23.35 4.34 18.35
CA SER A 231 -23.45 4.32 16.90
C SER A 231 -23.67 5.72 16.36
N VAL A 232 -22.71 6.27 15.64
CA VAL A 232 -22.79 7.59 14.99
C VAL A 232 -22.83 7.40 13.47
N LYS A 233 -23.51 8.31 12.78
CA LYS A 233 -23.85 8.17 11.34
C LYS A 233 -22.68 7.80 10.42
N SER A 234 -21.53 8.45 10.61
CA SER A 234 -20.34 8.22 9.75
C SER A 234 -19.36 7.19 10.31
N LEU A 235 -19.62 6.66 11.51
CA LEU A 235 -18.75 5.70 12.19
C LEU A 235 -19.36 4.29 12.15
N LYS A 236 -18.52 3.29 12.00
CA LYS A 236 -18.90 1.87 12.02
C LYS A 236 -17.87 1.06 12.77
N LEU A 237 -18.32 0.19 13.66
CA LEU A 237 -17.44 -0.84 14.22
C LEU A 237 -17.30 -2.00 13.25
N VAL A 238 -16.07 -2.47 13.05
CA VAL A 238 -15.82 -3.63 12.19
C VAL A 238 -16.25 -4.90 12.93
N SER A 239 -17.06 -5.72 12.28
CA SER A 239 -17.50 -7.02 12.82
C SER A 239 -16.29 -7.84 13.24
N THR A 240 -16.24 -8.20 14.53
CA THR A 240 -15.13 -8.96 15.13
C THR A 240 -15.70 -10.24 15.71
N LYS A 241 -15.22 -11.40 15.23
CA LYS A 241 -15.69 -12.72 15.65
C LYS A 241 -14.55 -13.50 16.30
N ARG A 242 -14.82 -14.09 17.48
CA ARG A 242 -13.90 -15.01 18.14
C ARG A 242 -14.02 -16.37 17.48
N ILE A 243 -12.89 -16.99 17.20
CA ILE A 243 -12.79 -18.32 16.58
C ILE A 243 -11.80 -19.19 17.35
N ASN A 244 -11.99 -20.51 17.28
CA ASN A 244 -11.18 -21.48 18.00
C ASN A 244 -10.20 -22.25 17.11
N ASN A 245 -10.39 -22.24 15.80
CA ASN A 245 -9.57 -22.96 14.83
C ASN A 245 -9.60 -22.31 13.44
N PHE A 246 -8.87 -22.87 12.50
CA PHE A 246 -8.78 -22.35 11.13
C PHE A 246 -10.05 -22.64 10.32
N GLU A 247 -10.73 -23.74 10.60
CA GLU A 247 -11.95 -24.15 9.91
C GLU A 247 -13.05 -23.12 10.11
N GLU A 248 -13.27 -22.67 11.35
CA GLU A 248 -14.20 -21.57 11.66
C GLU A 248 -13.82 -20.25 10.94
N ALA A 249 -12.51 -19.98 10.82
CA ALA A 249 -12.06 -18.82 10.06
C ALA A 249 -12.41 -18.93 8.57
N MET A 250 -12.33 -20.12 7.98
CA MET A 250 -12.62 -20.32 6.56
C MET A 250 -14.12 -20.28 6.26
N GLU A 251 -14.97 -20.66 7.20
CA GLU A 251 -16.41 -20.42 7.11
C GLU A 251 -16.72 -18.91 7.06
N LEU A 252 -16.15 -18.14 7.98
CA LEU A 252 -16.29 -16.69 7.97
C LEU A 252 -15.67 -16.04 6.73
N TYR A 253 -14.54 -16.57 6.25
CA TYR A 253 -13.91 -16.11 5.01
C TYR A 253 -14.87 -16.20 3.82
N LYS A 254 -15.55 -17.34 3.63
CA LYS A 254 -16.52 -17.53 2.56
C LYS A 254 -17.64 -16.49 2.66
N VAL A 255 -18.24 -16.33 3.84
CA VAL A 255 -19.29 -15.33 4.09
C VAL A 255 -18.81 -13.92 3.76
N PHE A 256 -17.61 -13.51 4.19
CA PHE A 256 -17.09 -12.19 3.92
C PHE A 256 -16.75 -11.96 2.44
N ILE A 257 -16.26 -12.99 1.73
CA ILE A 257 -16.05 -12.91 0.28
C ILE A 257 -17.37 -12.75 -0.46
N GLU A 258 -18.42 -13.51 -0.10
CA GLU A 258 -19.76 -13.36 -0.67
C GLU A 258 -20.33 -11.97 -0.43
N GLN A 259 -20.09 -11.39 0.76
CA GLN A 259 -20.44 -10.02 1.08
C GLN A 259 -19.59 -8.97 0.34
N GLY A 260 -18.52 -9.32 -0.35
CA GLY A 260 -17.70 -8.41 -1.15
C GLY A 260 -16.45 -7.87 -0.48
N TYR A 261 -16.08 -8.38 0.68
CA TYR A 261 -14.82 -8.02 1.33
C TYR A 261 -13.59 -8.65 0.64
N GLU A 262 -12.39 -8.11 0.91
CA GLU A 262 -11.13 -8.53 0.27
C GLU A 262 -10.59 -9.86 0.82
N GLY A 263 -11.02 -10.26 2.00
CA GLY A 263 -10.49 -11.37 2.76
C GLY A 263 -10.76 -11.23 4.25
N ILE A 264 -9.87 -11.79 5.08
CA ILE A 264 -9.97 -11.69 6.54
C ILE A 264 -8.67 -11.25 7.21
N MET A 265 -8.82 -10.69 8.40
CA MET A 265 -7.73 -10.29 9.28
C MET A 265 -7.83 -11.10 10.57
N PHE A 266 -6.70 -11.72 10.98
CA PHE A 266 -6.58 -12.42 12.26
C PHE A 266 -5.87 -11.55 13.28
N ARG A 267 -6.35 -11.57 14.53
CA ARG A 267 -5.76 -10.84 15.65
C ARG A 267 -5.59 -11.76 16.86
N ASN A 268 -4.38 -11.82 17.38
CA ASN A 268 -4.12 -12.48 18.67
C ASN A 268 -4.79 -11.70 19.80
N ILE A 269 -5.50 -12.39 20.70
CA ILE A 269 -6.36 -11.83 21.74
C ILE A 269 -5.56 -11.01 22.76
N ASP A 270 -4.52 -11.64 23.35
CA ASP A 270 -3.81 -11.12 24.52
C ASP A 270 -2.63 -10.19 24.17
N MET A 271 -2.56 -9.71 22.92
CA MET A 271 -1.36 -9.04 22.42
C MET A 271 -1.54 -7.51 22.33
N PRO A 272 -0.44 -6.76 22.57
CA PRO A 272 -0.44 -5.32 22.51
C PRO A 272 -0.58 -4.81 21.07
N TYR A 273 -0.86 -3.51 20.94
CA TYR A 273 -0.76 -2.79 19.68
C TYR A 273 0.68 -2.40 19.42
N GLU A 274 1.21 -2.79 18.26
CA GLU A 274 2.58 -2.50 17.87
C GLU A 274 2.62 -1.52 16.71
N GLN A 275 3.23 -0.35 16.88
CA GLN A 275 3.36 0.68 15.85
C GLN A 275 4.36 0.29 14.74
N LYS A 276 4.28 -0.94 14.26
CA LYS A 276 5.16 -1.54 13.23
C LYS A 276 4.43 -2.67 12.50
N ARG A 277 5.13 -3.35 11.60
CA ARG A 277 4.64 -4.62 11.07
C ARG A 277 4.71 -5.69 12.15
N SER A 278 3.56 -6.26 12.49
CA SER A 278 3.37 -7.16 13.63
C SER A 278 2.94 -8.55 13.22
N TYR A 279 3.40 -9.54 13.96
CA TYR A 279 2.93 -10.93 13.87
C TYR A 279 1.62 -11.16 14.65
N ASN A 280 1.17 -10.18 15.44
CA ASN A 280 -0.08 -10.24 16.18
C ASN A 280 -1.30 -9.83 15.34
N LEU A 281 -1.05 -9.40 14.11
CA LEU A 281 -2.04 -9.06 13.10
C LEU A 281 -1.65 -9.74 11.80
N LEU A 282 -2.45 -10.70 11.34
CA LEU A 282 -2.21 -11.42 10.10
C LEU A 282 -3.34 -11.16 9.10
N LYS A 283 -3.00 -11.12 7.83
CA LYS A 283 -3.97 -11.00 6.74
C LYS A 283 -4.00 -12.28 5.92
N TYR A 284 -5.20 -12.76 5.64
CA TYR A 284 -5.46 -13.84 4.71
C TYR A 284 -6.34 -13.33 3.57
N LYS A 285 -5.93 -13.60 2.36
CA LYS A 285 -6.68 -13.36 1.14
C LYS A 285 -6.18 -14.32 0.06
N GLU A 286 -7.09 -14.84 -0.70
CA GLU A 286 -6.75 -15.62 -1.86
C GLU A 286 -6.29 -14.72 -3.01
N PHE A 287 -5.51 -15.32 -3.88
CA PHE A 287 -5.03 -14.72 -5.10
C PHE A 287 -5.45 -15.62 -6.25
N ILE A 288 -5.65 -14.99 -7.39
CA ILE A 288 -5.94 -15.66 -8.64
C ILE A 288 -4.62 -15.87 -9.37
N ASP A 289 -4.35 -17.08 -9.79
CA ASP A 289 -3.28 -17.41 -10.74
C ASP A 289 -3.94 -17.69 -12.11
N ASP A 290 -3.47 -17.01 -13.14
CA ASP A 290 -4.03 -17.12 -14.47
C ASP A 290 -2.98 -16.84 -15.54
N GLU A 291 -3.20 -17.28 -16.78
CA GLU A 291 -2.21 -17.20 -17.86
C GLU A 291 -2.57 -16.10 -18.86
N PHE A 292 -1.57 -15.31 -19.22
CA PHE A 292 -1.68 -14.21 -20.18
C PHE A 292 -0.51 -14.25 -21.16
N ILE A 293 -0.78 -14.01 -22.43
CA ILE A 293 0.24 -14.03 -23.48
C ILE A 293 1.13 -12.79 -23.40
N ILE A 294 2.44 -12.98 -23.34
CA ILE A 294 3.44 -11.90 -23.36
C ILE A 294 3.46 -11.27 -24.76
N ILE A 295 3.26 -9.96 -24.82
CA ILE A 295 3.29 -9.15 -26.05
C ILE A 295 4.31 -8.03 -26.01
N GLY A 296 5.02 -7.86 -24.89
CA GLY A 296 6.05 -6.84 -24.75
C GLY A 296 6.79 -6.93 -23.43
N ALA A 297 7.87 -6.19 -23.33
CA ALA A 297 8.71 -6.07 -22.15
C ALA A 297 9.00 -4.60 -21.86
N GLU A 298 9.11 -4.27 -20.56
CA GLU A 298 9.42 -2.92 -20.10
C GLU A 298 10.63 -2.98 -19.16
N GLU A 299 11.58 -2.10 -19.38
CA GLU A 299 12.77 -1.98 -18.54
C GLU A 299 12.41 -1.50 -17.13
N GLY A 300 13.11 -2.03 -16.14
CA GLY A 300 13.02 -1.57 -14.76
C GLY A 300 13.69 -0.21 -14.57
N LYS A 301 13.31 0.49 -13.50
CA LYS A 301 13.86 1.80 -13.16
C LYS A 301 14.71 1.76 -11.89
N GLY A 302 15.69 2.65 -11.81
CA GLY A 302 16.57 2.74 -10.64
C GLY A 302 17.44 1.49 -10.48
N ILE A 303 17.32 0.78 -9.36
CA ILE A 303 18.08 -0.47 -9.10
C ILE A 303 17.87 -1.54 -10.17
N LEU A 304 16.72 -1.51 -10.85
CA LEU A 304 16.38 -2.45 -11.91
C LEU A 304 16.66 -1.91 -13.32
N ALA A 305 17.41 -0.83 -13.48
CA ALA A 305 17.91 -0.42 -14.79
C ALA A 305 18.77 -1.54 -15.39
N GLY A 306 18.58 -1.86 -16.68
CA GLY A 306 19.20 -3.01 -17.35
C GLY A 306 18.58 -4.38 -16.96
N HIS A 307 17.42 -4.38 -16.35
CA HIS A 307 16.67 -5.57 -15.95
C HIS A 307 15.22 -5.46 -16.40
N ILE A 308 14.52 -6.59 -16.52
CA ILE A 308 13.07 -6.56 -16.75
C ILE A 308 12.36 -5.89 -15.58
N GLY A 309 11.57 -4.87 -15.86
CA GLY A 309 10.68 -4.22 -14.91
C GLY A 309 9.31 -4.89 -14.86
N ALA A 310 8.76 -5.16 -16.04
CA ALA A 310 7.50 -5.89 -16.20
C ALA A 310 7.40 -6.50 -17.61
N PHE A 311 6.70 -7.61 -17.74
CA PHE A 311 6.15 -8.02 -19.01
C PHE A 311 4.80 -7.34 -19.25
N ILE A 312 4.55 -6.98 -20.49
CA ILE A 312 3.25 -6.50 -20.98
C ILE A 312 2.55 -7.71 -21.58
N CYS A 313 1.38 -8.06 -21.04
CA CYS A 313 0.64 -9.22 -21.48
C CYS A 313 -0.73 -8.81 -22.03
N LYS A 314 -1.24 -9.57 -23.02
CA LYS A 314 -2.54 -9.36 -23.65
C LYS A 314 -3.66 -9.81 -22.70
N ILE A 315 -4.71 -9.01 -22.60
CA ILE A 315 -6.00 -9.38 -22.00
C ILE A 315 -6.96 -9.57 -23.15
N GLU A 316 -7.50 -10.80 -23.29
CA GLU A 316 -8.51 -11.09 -24.29
C GLU A 316 -9.85 -10.50 -23.90
N ALA A 317 -10.59 -9.97 -24.90
CA ALA A 317 -11.92 -9.44 -24.68
C ALA A 317 -12.89 -10.55 -24.21
N ASN A 318 -13.81 -10.16 -23.31
CA ASN A 318 -14.88 -11.04 -22.81
C ASN A 318 -14.43 -12.36 -22.16
N ARG A 319 -13.16 -12.47 -21.79
CA ARG A 319 -12.68 -13.63 -21.05
C ARG A 319 -13.42 -13.73 -19.72
N VAL A 320 -13.88 -14.93 -19.40
CA VAL A 320 -14.57 -15.25 -18.15
C VAL A 320 -13.66 -16.17 -17.33
N LEU A 321 -13.48 -15.85 -16.07
CA LEU A 321 -12.86 -16.71 -15.08
C LEU A 321 -13.96 -17.24 -14.17
N ASP A 322 -14.20 -18.54 -14.23
CA ASP A 322 -15.18 -19.17 -13.40
C ASP A 322 -14.62 -19.50 -12.02
N ASN A 323 -15.43 -19.12 -11.01
CA ASN A 323 -15.42 -19.69 -9.66
C ASN A 323 -14.14 -19.59 -8.85
N ILE A 324 -13.59 -18.39 -8.72
CA ILE A 324 -12.55 -18.15 -7.72
C ILE A 324 -13.19 -17.52 -6.49
N GLY A 325 -13.22 -18.27 -5.39
CA GLY A 325 -13.88 -17.85 -4.15
C GLY A 325 -15.38 -17.57 -4.30
N GLY A 326 -16.08 -18.32 -5.17
CA GLY A 326 -17.52 -18.17 -5.42
C GLY A 326 -17.92 -16.99 -6.32
N LYS A 327 -16.96 -16.30 -6.95
CA LYS A 327 -17.22 -15.17 -7.85
C LYS A 327 -16.80 -15.47 -9.28
N THR A 328 -17.67 -15.11 -10.22
CA THR A 328 -17.35 -15.06 -11.66
C THR A 328 -16.75 -13.69 -11.98
N TYR A 329 -15.55 -13.68 -12.55
CA TYR A 329 -14.89 -12.46 -13.02
C TYR A 329 -15.01 -12.40 -14.55
N LYS A 330 -15.46 -11.24 -15.07
CA LYS A 330 -15.43 -10.94 -16.50
C LYS A 330 -14.36 -9.89 -16.77
N PHE A 331 -13.51 -10.18 -17.74
CA PHE A 331 -12.62 -9.17 -18.31
C PHE A 331 -13.45 -8.23 -19.20
N ASN A 332 -12.88 -7.05 -19.44
CA ASN A 332 -13.55 -6.02 -20.24
C ASN A 332 -13.95 -6.54 -21.62
N SER A 333 -15.00 -5.96 -22.20
CA SER A 333 -15.47 -6.27 -23.56
C SER A 333 -14.48 -5.87 -24.67
N VAL A 334 -13.44 -5.12 -24.32
CA VAL A 334 -12.39 -4.62 -25.23
C VAL A 334 -11.06 -5.27 -24.87
N GLU A 335 -10.26 -5.67 -25.87
CA GLU A 335 -8.89 -6.12 -25.66
C GLU A 335 -8.07 -5.07 -24.89
N GLY A 336 -7.24 -5.53 -23.96
CA GLY A 336 -6.42 -4.68 -23.12
C GLY A 336 -5.06 -5.28 -22.84
N THR A 337 -4.31 -4.62 -21.99
CA THR A 337 -3.01 -5.11 -21.54
C THR A 337 -2.87 -5.05 -20.02
N VAL A 338 -2.09 -5.97 -19.47
CA VAL A 338 -1.66 -5.98 -18.08
C VAL A 338 -0.14 -5.96 -17.99
N LYS A 339 0.41 -5.12 -17.12
CA LYS A 339 1.85 -5.07 -16.84
C LYS A 339 2.14 -5.89 -15.58
N ALA A 340 2.74 -7.05 -15.73
CA ALA A 340 3.09 -7.93 -14.64
C ALA A 340 4.57 -7.80 -14.26
N LYS A 341 4.83 -7.41 -13.03
CA LYS A 341 6.17 -7.34 -12.46
C LYS A 341 6.73 -8.74 -12.26
N MET A 342 7.91 -9.03 -12.81
CA MET A 342 8.54 -10.33 -12.63
C MET A 342 9.16 -10.48 -11.24
N MET A 343 9.02 -11.67 -10.68
CA MET A 343 9.76 -12.10 -9.48
C MET A 343 10.99 -12.88 -9.88
N GLY A 344 12.08 -12.74 -9.14
CA GLY A 344 13.28 -13.52 -9.38
C GLY A 344 14.55 -12.87 -8.84
N LYS A 345 15.66 -13.60 -8.96
CA LYS A 345 16.99 -13.08 -8.67
C LYS A 345 17.37 -12.04 -9.72
N THR A 346 18.21 -11.08 -9.35
CA THR A 346 18.68 -10.01 -10.25
C THR A 346 19.28 -10.55 -11.55
N SER A 347 20.06 -11.64 -11.48
CA SER A 347 20.62 -12.28 -12.68
C SER A 347 19.55 -12.80 -13.63
N TYR A 348 18.49 -13.40 -13.13
CA TYR A 348 17.34 -13.86 -13.92
C TYR A 348 16.59 -12.69 -14.56
N LEU A 349 16.32 -11.63 -13.78
CA LEU A 349 15.65 -10.43 -14.31
C LEU A 349 16.47 -9.73 -15.40
N LYS A 350 17.81 -9.76 -15.29
CA LYS A 350 18.72 -9.26 -16.32
C LYS A 350 18.67 -10.12 -17.59
N HIS A 351 18.65 -11.44 -17.42
CA HIS A 351 18.54 -12.37 -18.55
C HIS A 351 17.23 -12.14 -19.32
N LEU A 352 16.09 -12.06 -18.63
CA LEU A 352 14.79 -11.78 -19.24
C LEU A 352 14.76 -10.45 -20.02
N PHE A 353 15.51 -9.45 -19.55
CA PHE A 353 15.60 -8.15 -20.21
C PHE A 353 16.48 -8.18 -21.47
N ASN A 354 17.57 -8.92 -21.42
CA ASN A 354 18.52 -9.01 -22.54
C ASN A 354 18.02 -9.90 -23.70
N HIS A 355 17.06 -10.79 -23.42
CA HIS A 355 16.52 -11.76 -24.37
C HIS A 355 14.98 -11.75 -24.41
N PRO A 356 14.33 -10.58 -24.54
CA PRO A 356 12.88 -10.48 -24.44
C PRO A 356 12.16 -11.24 -25.56
N GLU A 357 12.80 -11.39 -26.73
CA GLU A 357 12.29 -12.09 -27.90
C GLU A 357 12.02 -13.58 -27.63
N GLU A 358 12.78 -14.23 -26.75
CA GLU A 358 12.59 -15.65 -26.38
C GLU A 358 11.25 -15.90 -25.69
N TYR A 359 10.64 -14.84 -25.13
CA TYR A 359 9.43 -14.92 -24.30
C TYR A 359 8.19 -14.35 -24.97
N MET A 360 8.34 -13.64 -26.10
CA MET A 360 7.19 -13.11 -26.85
C MET A 360 6.30 -14.25 -27.32
N GLY A 361 4.99 -14.08 -27.19
CA GLY A 361 3.98 -15.08 -27.52
C GLY A 361 3.85 -16.23 -26.52
N LYS A 362 4.69 -16.30 -25.48
CA LYS A 362 4.58 -17.34 -24.45
C LYS A 362 3.58 -16.94 -23.37
N PRO A 363 2.86 -17.91 -22.77
CA PRO A 363 2.01 -17.66 -21.62
C PRO A 363 2.84 -17.33 -20.37
N LEU A 364 2.46 -16.28 -19.66
CA LEU A 364 2.97 -15.92 -18.34
C LEU A 364 1.91 -16.22 -17.31
N THR A 365 2.19 -17.06 -16.34
CA THR A 365 1.35 -17.21 -15.16
C THR A 365 1.46 -15.96 -14.30
N ILE A 366 0.36 -15.20 -14.19
CA ILE A 366 0.26 -13.98 -13.39
C ILE A 366 -0.59 -14.26 -12.16
N LYS A 367 -0.03 -13.94 -11.00
CA LYS A 367 -0.75 -13.91 -9.72
C LYS A 367 -1.29 -12.51 -9.49
N TYR A 368 -2.59 -12.37 -9.24
CA TYR A 368 -3.22 -11.10 -8.94
C TYR A 368 -4.36 -11.26 -7.91
N GLN A 369 -4.87 -10.15 -7.38
CA GLN A 369 -5.82 -10.18 -6.28
C GLN A 369 -7.28 -10.28 -6.76
N ASN A 370 -7.67 -9.41 -7.67
CA ASN A 370 -8.99 -9.29 -8.28
C ASN A 370 -8.86 -8.45 -9.55
N LEU A 371 -9.97 -8.22 -10.25
CA LEU A 371 -10.01 -7.30 -11.38
C LEU A 371 -10.42 -5.89 -10.93
N SER A 372 -9.93 -4.86 -11.63
CA SER A 372 -10.47 -3.50 -11.57
C SER A 372 -11.86 -3.46 -12.21
N LYS A 373 -12.54 -2.32 -12.10
CA LYS A 373 -13.81 -2.09 -12.83
C LYS A 373 -13.65 -2.21 -14.34
N ASP A 374 -12.46 -1.97 -14.85
CA ASP A 374 -12.12 -2.06 -16.27
C ASP A 374 -11.62 -3.46 -16.66
N GLY A 375 -11.84 -4.48 -15.82
CA GLY A 375 -11.45 -5.87 -16.08
C GLY A 375 -9.94 -6.12 -16.10
N VAL A 376 -9.12 -5.24 -15.52
CA VAL A 376 -7.66 -5.39 -15.50
C VAL A 376 -7.21 -5.98 -14.15
N PRO A 377 -6.32 -7.00 -14.15
CA PRO A 377 -5.75 -7.56 -12.92
C PRO A 377 -5.14 -6.51 -12.00
N ARG A 378 -5.53 -6.54 -10.71
CA ARG A 378 -4.98 -5.64 -9.67
C ARG A 378 -3.78 -6.28 -8.98
N PHE A 379 -2.71 -5.51 -8.84
CA PHE A 379 -1.43 -5.95 -8.25
C PHE A 379 -0.82 -7.18 -8.93
N PRO A 380 -0.72 -7.20 -10.27
CA PRO A 380 -0.26 -8.36 -11.02
C PRO A 380 1.23 -8.62 -10.80
N VAL A 381 1.56 -9.90 -10.57
CA VAL A 381 2.94 -10.37 -10.38
C VAL A 381 3.16 -11.59 -11.25
N GLY A 382 4.13 -11.52 -12.18
CA GLY A 382 4.53 -12.66 -13.00
C GLY A 382 5.27 -13.70 -12.17
N LYS A 383 4.81 -14.94 -12.23
CA LYS A 383 5.37 -16.10 -11.50
C LYS A 383 6.27 -16.94 -12.39
N THR A 384 5.72 -17.46 -13.46
CA THR A 384 6.38 -18.47 -14.30
C THR A 384 6.00 -18.24 -15.75
N ILE A 385 6.99 -18.26 -16.64
CA ILE A 385 6.78 -18.28 -18.09
C ILE A 385 6.64 -19.74 -18.50
N ARG A 386 5.61 -20.06 -19.28
CA ARG A 386 5.31 -21.42 -19.70
C ARG A 386 5.89 -21.67 -21.08
N PHE A 387 6.64 -22.76 -21.21
CA PHE A 387 7.25 -23.22 -22.48
C PHE A 387 6.61 -24.51 -23.00
N ASP A 388 5.74 -25.08 -22.21
CA ASP A 388 5.04 -26.34 -22.42
C ASP A 388 3.68 -26.18 -23.12
N LYS A 389 3.37 -24.94 -23.54
CA LYS A 389 2.14 -24.58 -24.25
C LYS A 389 2.43 -23.74 -25.47
#